data_a407cb914261161f9018df2463d6640b
#
_entry.id   a407cb914261161f9018df2463d6640b
#
_cell.length_a   1.000
_cell.length_b   1.000
_cell.length_c   1.000
_cell.angle_alpha   90.00
_cell.angle_beta   90.00
_cell.angle_gamma   90.00
#
_symmetry.space_group_name_H-M   'P 1'
#
loop_
_entity.id
_entity.type
_entity.pdbx_description
1 polymer ?
#
loop_
_entity_poly.entity_id
_entity_poly.type
_entity_poly.pdbx_seq_one_letter_code
_entity_poly.pdbx_strand_id
1 'polypeptide(L)'
;MNSARLFLILSIAAFLGWGCAQVDEEGSIAPLAPASGRVDPGLGPGAQALSSGPGYKGSPNWSPEGDRIAFTVDGYVVDKPTGSGNLRRWTTRDFFAEDTEWESDDALMILGAASSAGAQEISSSLYRARLGEDSLELESVENEVSAIGAGGERLVFALGSGANESWLAMTRGGRKIDRRYSKPIEGHVAYLSLAPDGEQALLAVRPPGDREVSVLHVFDLRKGQGREITRLEGAREILGTPQWTEQGIYFVAGKQSTTLDSDGAETLYNIYRVPEKGGPPELAPGVGEDFVAASIRASPDGRRLAIIGRLNPKSPTNLYVLNPLAKALTTVTTNEDMEIKTGPDDLAWSPGGKSVAVIARGTPSTEPEVRAEPADRLLRDFYNLYEIPVGSPEDTPR
;
A
#
# COMPACT_ATOMS: atom_id res chain seq x y z
N MET A 1 -15.22 4.66 -20.72
CA MET A 1 -14.96 3.21 -20.78
C MET A 1 -13.48 3.02 -20.49
N ASN A 2 -13.18 2.53 -19.30
CA ASN A 2 -11.84 2.60 -18.67
C ASN A 2 -10.88 1.53 -19.18
N SER A 3 -10.03 1.85 -20.14
CA SER A 3 -9.00 0.93 -20.68
C SER A 3 -7.86 0.60 -19.70
N ALA A 4 -7.58 1.44 -18.72
CA ALA A 4 -6.47 1.22 -17.77
C ALA A 4 -6.77 0.16 -16.70
N ARG A 5 -8.01 0.09 -16.20
CA ARG A 5 -8.44 -0.97 -15.27
C ARG A 5 -8.60 -2.33 -15.94
N LEU A 6 -8.91 -2.33 -17.25
CA LEU A 6 -9.03 -3.56 -18.04
C LEU A 6 -7.67 -4.25 -18.23
N PHE A 7 -6.57 -3.51 -18.30
CA PHE A 7 -5.23 -4.08 -18.45
C PHE A 7 -4.73 -4.80 -17.18
N LEU A 8 -5.06 -4.29 -15.99
CA LEU A 8 -4.70 -4.97 -14.73
C LEU A 8 -5.50 -6.27 -14.55
N ILE A 9 -6.79 -6.28 -14.94
CA ILE A 9 -7.67 -7.47 -14.87
C ILE A 9 -7.28 -8.53 -15.92
N LEU A 10 -6.85 -8.13 -17.11
CA LEU A 10 -6.42 -9.07 -18.16
C LEU A 10 -5.08 -9.74 -17.87
N SER A 11 -4.19 -9.09 -17.14
CA SER A 11 -2.92 -9.71 -16.68
C SER A 11 -3.14 -10.78 -15.61
N ILE A 12 -4.22 -10.70 -14.82
CA ILE A 12 -4.59 -11.70 -13.81
C ILE A 12 -5.29 -12.91 -14.46
N ALA A 13 -6.06 -12.71 -15.53
CA ALA A 13 -6.76 -13.81 -16.20
C ALA A 13 -5.84 -14.78 -16.97
N ALA A 14 -4.64 -14.38 -17.35
CA ALA A 14 -3.69 -15.22 -18.08
C ALA A 14 -2.89 -16.19 -17.18
N PHE A 15 -2.96 -16.06 -15.85
CA PHE A 15 -2.25 -16.91 -14.89
C PHE A 15 -3.15 -17.93 -14.15
N LEU A 16 -4.43 -18.07 -14.53
CA LEU A 16 -5.37 -19.00 -13.90
C LEU A 16 -5.20 -20.48 -14.31
N GLY A 17 -4.07 -20.83 -14.81
CA GLY A 17 -3.81 -22.21 -15.17
C GLY A 17 -2.55 -22.77 -14.56
N TRP A 18 -2.43 -22.89 -13.21
CA TRP A 18 -1.64 -23.94 -12.55
C TRP A 18 -1.48 -23.62 -11.06
N GLY A 19 -2.03 -24.51 -10.26
CA GLY A 19 -1.78 -24.54 -8.83
C GLY A 19 -3.01 -24.26 -7.96
N CYS A 20 -4.07 -25.06 -8.12
CA CYS A 20 -5.09 -25.16 -7.07
C CYS A 20 -4.42 -25.65 -5.78
N ALA A 21 -4.22 -24.77 -4.81
CA ALA A 21 -4.06 -25.20 -3.45
C ALA A 21 -5.31 -26.01 -3.09
N GLN A 22 -5.15 -27.27 -2.70
CA GLN A 22 -6.24 -28.06 -2.16
C GLN A 22 -6.73 -27.36 -0.89
N VAL A 23 -7.91 -26.83 -0.95
CA VAL A 23 -8.61 -26.29 0.21
C VAL A 23 -9.58 -27.37 0.62
N ASP A 24 -9.45 -27.87 1.84
CA ASP A 24 -10.41 -28.76 2.43
C ASP A 24 -11.79 -28.12 2.49
N GLU A 25 -12.84 -28.93 2.47
CA GLU A 25 -14.23 -28.50 2.39
C GLU A 25 -14.68 -27.59 3.56
N GLU A 26 -13.88 -27.45 4.63
CA GLU A 26 -14.18 -26.62 5.79
C GLU A 26 -13.68 -25.16 5.67
N GLY A 27 -13.10 -24.74 4.53
CA GLY A 27 -12.69 -23.36 4.32
C GLY A 27 -11.42 -22.93 5.08
N SER A 28 -10.72 -23.87 5.68
CA SER A 28 -9.40 -23.63 6.24
C SER A 28 -8.42 -23.38 5.10
N ILE A 29 -7.76 -22.22 5.11
CA ILE A 29 -6.54 -22.05 4.33
C ILE A 29 -5.57 -23.05 4.92
N ALA A 30 -4.99 -23.94 4.10
CA ALA A 30 -3.92 -24.82 4.55
C ALA A 30 -2.97 -24.00 5.43
N PRO A 31 -2.67 -24.43 6.67
CA PRO A 31 -1.90 -23.61 7.59
C PRO A 31 -0.62 -23.23 6.86
N LEU A 32 -0.47 -21.93 6.59
CA LEU A 32 0.81 -21.42 6.14
C LEU A 32 1.79 -21.86 7.21
N ALA A 33 2.74 -22.71 6.83
CA ALA A 33 3.67 -23.26 7.78
C ALA A 33 4.22 -22.12 8.63
N PRO A 34 4.31 -22.25 9.97
CA PRO A 34 4.88 -21.20 10.79
C PRO A 34 6.23 -20.85 10.18
N ALA A 35 6.42 -19.57 9.82
CA ALA A 35 7.68 -19.12 9.29
C ALA A 35 8.73 -19.50 10.34
N SER A 36 9.58 -20.47 10.05
CA SER A 36 10.71 -20.77 10.90
C SER A 36 11.51 -19.48 10.94
N GLY A 37 11.74 -18.88 12.11
CA GLY A 37 12.35 -17.56 12.28
C GLY A 37 13.78 -17.41 11.70
N ARG A 38 13.98 -17.91 10.49
CA ARG A 38 15.22 -17.83 9.74
C ARG A 38 15.36 -16.42 9.19
N VAL A 39 16.40 -15.78 9.62
CA VAL A 39 16.83 -14.49 9.07
C VAL A 39 17.19 -14.69 7.59
N ASP A 40 16.55 -13.99 6.71
CA ASP A 40 16.96 -13.97 5.30
C ASP A 40 18.10 -12.95 5.14
N PRO A 41 19.32 -13.42 4.77
CA PRO A 41 20.49 -12.53 4.72
C PRO A 41 20.35 -11.39 3.69
N GLY A 42 19.49 -11.53 2.68
CA GLY A 42 19.25 -10.49 1.67
C GLY A 42 18.42 -9.32 2.19
N LEU A 43 17.62 -9.51 3.24
CA LEU A 43 16.76 -8.48 3.84
C LEU A 43 17.38 -7.78 5.06
N GLY A 44 18.60 -8.16 5.43
CA GLY A 44 19.31 -7.54 6.53
C GLY A 44 19.14 -8.26 7.88
N PRO A 45 19.95 -7.88 8.89
CA PRO A 45 19.94 -8.54 10.18
C PRO A 45 18.62 -8.31 10.93
N GLY A 46 18.04 -9.39 11.44
CA GLY A 46 16.79 -9.35 12.20
C GLY A 46 15.51 -9.36 11.35
N ALA A 47 15.62 -9.45 10.02
CA ALA A 47 14.46 -9.66 9.16
C ALA A 47 13.77 -11.00 9.47
N GLN A 48 12.44 -10.99 9.58
CA GLN A 48 11.64 -12.15 9.91
C GLN A 48 10.54 -12.37 8.86
N ALA A 49 10.40 -13.60 8.37
CA ALA A 49 9.25 -13.98 7.55
C ALA A 49 8.01 -14.11 8.44
N LEU A 50 6.99 -13.31 8.18
CA LEU A 50 5.69 -13.38 8.86
C LEU A 50 4.73 -14.33 8.15
N SER A 51 4.94 -14.62 6.88
CA SER A 51 4.16 -15.60 6.12
C SER A 51 5.07 -16.49 5.28
N SER A 52 4.59 -17.66 4.91
CA SER A 52 5.24 -18.56 3.96
C SER A 52 4.20 -19.30 3.12
N GLY A 53 4.54 -19.57 1.85
CA GLY A 53 3.70 -20.38 0.97
C GLY A 53 3.01 -19.62 -0.15
N PRO A 54 2.16 -20.31 -0.91
CA PRO A 54 1.55 -19.81 -2.13
C PRO A 54 0.56 -18.67 -1.87
N GLY A 55 0.11 -18.06 -2.94
CA GLY A 55 -0.81 -16.93 -2.98
C GLY A 55 -0.12 -15.59 -3.18
N TYR A 56 -0.77 -14.75 -3.97
CA TYR A 56 -0.31 -13.39 -4.24
C TYR A 56 -0.65 -12.48 -3.06
N LYS A 57 0.39 -11.95 -2.39
CA LYS A 57 0.24 -11.13 -1.21
C LYS A 57 0.37 -9.64 -1.54
N GLY A 58 -0.37 -8.79 -0.83
CA GLY A 58 -0.39 -7.35 -1.02
C GLY A 58 -0.89 -6.57 0.18
N SER A 59 -0.73 -5.26 0.12
CA SER A 59 -1.34 -4.25 1.02
C SER A 59 -1.19 -4.59 2.52
N PRO A 60 0.04 -4.74 3.04
CA PRO A 60 0.23 -4.98 4.46
C PRO A 60 -0.20 -3.77 5.28
N ASN A 61 -0.85 -3.99 6.42
CA ASN A 61 -1.28 -2.94 7.33
C ASN A 61 -1.24 -3.45 8.78
N TRP A 62 -0.55 -2.72 9.66
CA TRP A 62 -0.41 -3.08 11.06
C TRP A 62 -1.63 -2.67 11.88
N SER A 63 -2.01 -3.53 12.84
CA SER A 63 -3.00 -3.14 13.85
C SER A 63 -2.49 -1.96 14.70
N PRO A 64 -3.37 -1.16 15.29
CA PRO A 64 -2.98 -0.01 16.09
C PRO A 64 -2.02 -0.35 17.25
N GLU A 65 -2.19 -1.50 17.89
CA GLU A 65 -1.29 -1.98 18.95
C GLU A 65 0.00 -2.63 18.41
N GLY A 66 0.05 -2.97 17.12
CA GLY A 66 1.21 -3.57 16.47
C GLY A 66 1.43 -5.05 16.77
N ASP A 67 0.45 -5.71 17.35
CA ASP A 67 0.47 -7.13 17.67
C ASP A 67 0.01 -8.02 16.51
N ARG A 68 -0.62 -7.42 15.50
CA ARG A 68 -1.14 -8.09 14.29
C ARG A 68 -0.80 -7.30 13.04
N ILE A 69 -0.78 -8.00 11.91
CA ILE A 69 -0.66 -7.39 10.60
C ILE A 69 -1.70 -7.99 9.64
N ALA A 70 -2.53 -7.13 9.06
CA ALA A 70 -3.45 -7.50 7.99
C ALA A 70 -2.74 -7.41 6.64
N PHE A 71 -3.11 -8.27 5.71
CA PHE A 71 -2.62 -8.23 4.33
C PHE A 71 -3.58 -9.01 3.42
N THR A 72 -3.47 -8.79 2.12
CA THR A 72 -4.26 -9.56 1.15
C THR A 72 -3.49 -10.81 0.71
N VAL A 73 -4.22 -11.89 0.46
CA VAL A 73 -3.72 -13.12 -0.18
C VAL A 73 -4.72 -13.53 -1.26
N ASP A 74 -4.35 -13.48 -2.54
CA ASP A 74 -5.23 -13.78 -3.68
C ASP A 74 -6.56 -13.00 -3.64
N GLY A 75 -6.54 -11.76 -3.15
CA GLY A 75 -7.71 -10.90 -2.97
C GLY A 75 -8.45 -11.08 -1.64
N TYR A 76 -8.13 -12.09 -0.83
CA TYR A 76 -8.71 -12.23 0.50
C TYR A 76 -7.96 -11.36 1.51
N VAL A 77 -8.67 -10.82 2.47
CA VAL A 77 -8.04 -10.19 3.64
C VAL A 77 -7.81 -11.23 4.72
N VAL A 78 -6.59 -11.30 5.17
CA VAL A 78 -6.16 -12.10 6.31
C VAL A 78 -5.37 -11.24 7.27
N ASP A 79 -5.29 -11.64 8.53
CA ASP A 79 -4.33 -11.07 9.46
C ASP A 79 -3.57 -12.17 10.20
N LYS A 80 -2.41 -11.79 10.71
CA LYS A 80 -1.53 -12.66 11.47
C LYS A 80 -0.99 -11.94 12.69
N PRO A 81 -0.90 -12.61 13.87
CA PRO A 81 -0.10 -12.10 14.97
C PRO A 81 1.37 -11.94 14.58
N THR A 82 2.03 -10.90 15.06
CA THR A 82 3.47 -10.67 14.84
C THR A 82 4.35 -11.70 15.56
N GLY A 83 3.80 -12.30 16.61
CA GLY A 83 4.40 -13.46 17.29
C GLY A 83 3.94 -14.80 16.73
N SER A 84 3.76 -15.77 17.63
CA SER A 84 3.19 -17.08 17.31
C SER A 84 1.66 -16.99 17.23
N GLY A 85 1.06 -17.64 16.23
CA GLY A 85 -0.38 -17.70 16.10
C GLY A 85 -0.82 -18.02 14.67
N ASN A 86 -2.09 -18.37 14.53
CA ASN A 86 -2.67 -18.71 13.25
C ASN A 86 -3.14 -17.47 12.49
N LEU A 87 -3.17 -17.60 11.17
CA LEU A 87 -3.85 -16.64 10.30
C LEU A 87 -5.33 -16.63 10.62
N ARG A 88 -5.89 -15.45 10.61
CA ARG A 88 -7.32 -15.22 10.70
C ARG A 88 -7.80 -14.62 9.39
N ARG A 89 -8.93 -15.08 8.88
CA ARG A 89 -9.49 -14.61 7.62
C ARG A 89 -10.63 -13.65 7.88
N TRP A 90 -10.66 -12.53 7.14
CA TRP A 90 -11.64 -11.46 7.26
C TRP A 90 -12.65 -11.38 6.12
N THR A 91 -12.43 -12.06 5.01
CA THR A 91 -13.34 -12.03 3.84
C THR A 91 -13.59 -13.42 3.28
N THR A 92 -14.67 -13.57 2.52
CA THR A 92 -15.04 -14.81 1.82
C THR A 92 -14.23 -14.96 0.53
N ARG A 93 -14.34 -16.15 -0.13
CA ARG A 93 -13.64 -16.42 -1.40
C ARG A 93 -14.12 -15.55 -2.57
N ASP A 94 -15.35 -15.07 -2.49
CA ASP A 94 -15.97 -14.26 -3.54
C ASP A 94 -15.74 -12.78 -3.33
N PHE A 95 -14.75 -12.42 -2.52
CA PHE A 95 -14.41 -11.04 -2.21
C PHE A 95 -13.02 -10.71 -2.76
N PHE A 96 -12.89 -9.54 -3.37
CA PHE A 96 -11.62 -9.00 -3.84
C PHE A 96 -11.33 -7.68 -3.12
N ALA A 97 -10.37 -7.68 -2.21
CA ALA A 97 -9.92 -6.50 -1.48
C ALA A 97 -8.88 -5.72 -2.30
N GLU A 98 -9.04 -4.41 -2.33
CA GLU A 98 -8.11 -3.45 -2.94
C GLU A 98 -7.24 -2.79 -1.87
N ASP A 99 -7.85 -2.43 -0.71
CA ASP A 99 -7.16 -1.74 0.38
C ASP A 99 -7.81 -2.07 1.72
N THR A 100 -7.06 -1.91 2.81
CA THR A 100 -7.54 -2.17 4.17
C THR A 100 -7.01 -1.14 5.15
N GLU A 101 -7.87 -0.73 6.11
CA GLU A 101 -7.49 0.15 7.20
C GLU A 101 -8.04 -0.39 8.53
N TRP A 102 -7.21 -0.42 9.56
CA TRP A 102 -7.66 -0.81 10.88
C TRP A 102 -8.50 0.31 11.51
N GLU A 103 -9.69 -0.05 11.95
CA GLU A 103 -10.54 0.82 12.76
C GLU A 103 -10.24 0.63 14.26
N SER A 104 -9.93 -0.59 14.66
CA SER A 104 -9.49 -1.03 15.99
C SER A 104 -8.84 -2.41 15.85
N ASP A 105 -8.29 -2.98 16.91
CA ASP A 105 -7.68 -4.33 16.87
C ASP A 105 -8.69 -5.46 16.55
N ASP A 106 -9.99 -5.18 16.68
CA ASP A 106 -11.09 -6.12 16.39
C ASP A 106 -11.92 -5.74 15.16
N ALA A 107 -11.55 -4.67 14.46
CA ALA A 107 -12.32 -4.19 13.31
C ALA A 107 -11.43 -3.66 12.18
N LEU A 108 -11.70 -4.14 10.97
CA LEU A 108 -11.06 -3.70 9.73
C LEU A 108 -12.10 -3.01 8.83
N MET A 109 -11.68 -1.92 8.21
CA MET A 109 -12.36 -1.34 7.07
C MET A 109 -11.69 -1.87 5.81
N ILE A 110 -12.48 -2.39 4.89
CA ILE A 110 -12.01 -3.06 3.67
C ILE A 110 -12.63 -2.38 2.46
N LEU A 111 -11.78 -1.81 1.62
CA LEU A 111 -12.17 -1.36 0.29
C LEU A 111 -12.06 -2.53 -0.67
N GLY A 112 -13.12 -2.83 -1.39
CA GLY A 112 -13.11 -3.95 -2.32
C GLY A 112 -14.48 -4.25 -2.91
N ALA A 113 -14.58 -5.37 -3.59
CA ALA A 113 -15.80 -5.81 -4.23
C ALA A 113 -16.10 -7.27 -3.91
N ALA A 114 -17.38 -7.57 -3.63
CA ALA A 114 -17.86 -8.92 -3.62
C ALA A 114 -18.05 -9.38 -5.07
N SER A 115 -17.49 -10.52 -5.44
CA SER A 115 -17.70 -11.14 -6.74
C SER A 115 -19.12 -11.71 -6.80
N SER A 116 -20.05 -10.98 -7.38
CA SER A 116 -21.36 -11.57 -7.75
C SER A 116 -21.24 -12.18 -9.15
N ALA A 117 -21.54 -13.46 -9.26
CA ALA A 117 -21.57 -14.13 -10.55
C ALA A 117 -22.55 -13.40 -11.49
N GLY A 118 -22.03 -12.70 -12.51
CA GLY A 118 -22.83 -12.00 -13.52
C GLY A 118 -22.79 -10.46 -13.48
N ALA A 119 -22.08 -9.84 -12.56
CA ALA A 119 -21.92 -8.37 -12.55
C ALA A 119 -21.02 -7.92 -13.71
N GLN A 120 -21.55 -7.08 -14.60
CA GLN A 120 -20.80 -6.50 -15.73
C GLN A 120 -19.88 -5.34 -15.31
N GLU A 121 -20.12 -4.73 -14.16
CA GLU A 121 -19.28 -3.68 -13.58
C GLU A 121 -19.03 -4.00 -12.12
N ILE A 122 -17.75 -4.09 -11.74
CA ILE A 122 -17.32 -4.22 -10.36
C ILE A 122 -17.03 -2.81 -9.86
N SER A 123 -17.93 -2.27 -9.04
CA SER A 123 -17.66 -1.04 -8.29
C SER A 123 -17.14 -1.39 -6.91
N SER A 124 -16.05 -0.74 -6.48
CA SER A 124 -15.51 -0.93 -5.16
C SER A 124 -16.44 -0.31 -4.12
N SER A 125 -16.64 -1.04 -3.03
CA SER A 125 -17.47 -0.63 -1.90
C SER A 125 -16.66 -0.71 -0.62
N LEU A 126 -17.06 0.06 0.38
CA LEU A 126 -16.45 0.03 1.69
C LEU A 126 -17.23 -0.92 2.59
N TYR A 127 -16.52 -1.86 3.19
CA TYR A 127 -17.06 -2.83 4.14
C TYR A 127 -16.38 -2.68 5.48
N ARG A 128 -17.14 -2.94 6.53
CA ARG A 128 -16.62 -3.12 7.88
C ARG A 128 -16.64 -4.60 8.22
N ALA A 129 -15.49 -5.13 8.57
CA ALA A 129 -15.35 -6.48 9.08
C ALA A 129 -15.08 -6.41 10.59
N ARG A 130 -15.86 -7.14 11.39
CA ARG A 130 -15.71 -7.23 12.84
C ARG A 130 -15.61 -8.67 13.30
N LEU A 131 -14.86 -8.87 14.37
CA LEU A 131 -14.87 -10.13 15.09
C LEU A 131 -16.06 -10.14 16.04
N GLY A 132 -17.06 -10.97 15.76
CA GLY A 132 -18.07 -11.37 16.73
C GLY A 132 -17.55 -12.47 17.65
N GLU A 133 -18.33 -12.86 18.67
CA GLU A 133 -17.95 -13.91 19.61
C GLU A 133 -17.75 -15.26 18.92
N ASP A 134 -18.54 -15.59 17.90
CA ASP A 134 -18.53 -16.89 17.22
C ASP A 134 -18.34 -16.79 15.68
N SER A 135 -18.35 -15.60 15.11
CA SER A 135 -18.33 -15.40 13.65
C SER A 135 -17.76 -14.06 13.25
N LEU A 136 -17.27 -13.99 12.03
CA LEU A 136 -16.91 -12.76 11.36
C LEU A 136 -18.16 -12.08 10.79
N GLU A 137 -18.37 -10.83 11.14
CA GLU A 137 -19.42 -9.98 10.59
C GLU A 137 -18.84 -9.06 9.53
N LEU A 138 -19.38 -9.11 8.31
CA LEU A 138 -19.04 -8.23 7.21
C LEU A 138 -20.25 -7.35 6.84
N GLU A 139 -20.17 -6.07 7.16
CA GLU A 139 -21.22 -5.08 6.91
C GLU A 139 -20.82 -4.15 5.76
N SER A 140 -21.70 -3.97 4.77
CA SER A 140 -21.50 -2.93 3.75
C SER A 140 -21.77 -1.56 4.36
N VAL A 141 -20.78 -0.67 4.29
CA VAL A 141 -20.85 0.70 4.84
C VAL A 141 -21.27 1.69 3.76
N GLU A 142 -20.65 1.61 2.58
CA GLU A 142 -20.88 2.55 1.49
C GLU A 142 -20.49 1.94 0.15
N ASN A 143 -21.16 2.37 -0.92
CA ASN A 143 -20.89 1.94 -2.29
C ASN A 143 -20.14 3.04 -3.07
N GLU A 144 -19.56 2.65 -4.21
CA GLU A 144 -18.84 3.56 -5.11
C GLU A 144 -17.71 4.33 -4.41
N VAL A 145 -16.94 3.65 -3.56
CA VAL A 145 -15.79 4.21 -2.87
C VAL A 145 -14.55 4.03 -3.73
N SER A 146 -13.77 5.11 -3.91
CA SER A 146 -12.58 5.10 -4.74
C SER A 146 -11.27 5.10 -3.97
N ALA A 147 -11.26 5.62 -2.72
CA ALA A 147 -10.09 5.68 -1.86
C ALA A 147 -10.51 5.77 -0.39
N ILE A 148 -9.67 5.24 0.48
CA ILE A 148 -9.83 5.31 1.93
C ILE A 148 -8.53 5.80 2.57
N GLY A 149 -8.63 6.36 3.79
CA GLY A 149 -7.48 6.71 4.59
C GLY A 149 -7.88 6.84 6.05
N ALA A 150 -7.06 6.31 6.95
CA ALA A 150 -7.28 6.34 8.38
C ALA A 150 -6.26 7.22 9.10
N GLY A 151 -6.66 7.80 10.22
CA GLY A 151 -5.79 8.58 11.10
C GLY A 151 -6.45 8.82 12.44
N GLY A 152 -5.85 8.31 13.51
CA GLY A 152 -6.45 8.29 14.84
C GLY A 152 -7.76 7.50 14.85
N GLU A 153 -8.83 8.11 15.38
CA GLU A 153 -10.16 7.49 15.40
C GLU A 153 -11.00 7.79 14.13
N ARG A 154 -10.40 8.38 13.11
CA ARG A 154 -11.12 8.82 11.91
C ARG A 154 -10.76 7.97 10.73
N LEU A 155 -11.78 7.60 9.97
CA LEU A 155 -11.66 7.08 8.63
C LEU A 155 -12.34 8.06 7.68
N VAL A 156 -11.64 8.49 6.64
CA VAL A 156 -12.16 9.32 5.56
C VAL A 156 -12.14 8.51 4.29
N PHE A 157 -13.16 8.65 3.47
CA PHE A 157 -13.24 7.95 2.20
C PHE A 157 -13.83 8.85 1.10
N ALA A 158 -13.41 8.60 -0.12
CA ALA A 158 -13.86 9.31 -1.30
C ALA A 158 -14.96 8.51 -1.98
N LEU A 159 -16.07 9.19 -2.28
CA LEU A 159 -17.23 8.66 -2.96
C LEU A 159 -17.26 9.12 -4.41
N GLY A 160 -17.64 8.25 -5.32
CA GLY A 160 -17.80 8.52 -6.72
C GLY A 160 -17.00 7.57 -7.60
N SER A 161 -17.71 6.76 -8.39
CA SER A 161 -17.12 5.89 -9.41
C SER A 161 -16.82 6.63 -10.71
N GLY A 162 -17.32 7.87 -10.84
CA GLY A 162 -17.19 8.69 -12.04
C GLY A 162 -15.89 9.47 -12.12
N ALA A 163 -15.52 9.86 -13.36
CA ALA A 163 -14.30 10.63 -13.60
C ALA A 163 -14.43 12.14 -13.30
N ASN A 164 -15.65 12.64 -13.02
CA ASN A 164 -15.90 14.07 -13.02
C ASN A 164 -15.89 14.71 -11.64
N GLU A 165 -16.45 14.04 -10.65
CA GLU A 165 -16.55 14.59 -9.30
C GLU A 165 -16.43 13.48 -8.26
N SER A 166 -15.83 13.82 -7.12
CA SER A 166 -15.76 12.97 -5.93
C SER A 166 -16.26 13.73 -4.70
N TRP A 167 -16.88 13.03 -3.78
CA TRP A 167 -17.29 13.57 -2.48
C TRP A 167 -16.52 12.90 -1.37
N LEU A 168 -16.32 13.59 -0.28
CA LEU A 168 -15.73 12.99 0.91
C LEU A 168 -16.79 12.67 1.94
N ALA A 169 -16.58 11.57 2.65
CA ALA A 169 -17.32 11.20 3.84
C ALA A 169 -16.37 10.71 4.93
N MET A 170 -16.85 10.70 6.17
CA MET A 170 -16.05 10.35 7.34
C MET A 170 -16.85 9.53 8.32
N THR A 171 -16.20 8.56 8.95
CA THR A 171 -16.68 7.88 10.16
C THR A 171 -15.75 8.18 11.34
N ARG A 172 -16.22 8.02 12.55
CA ARG A 172 -15.44 8.13 13.78
C ARG A 172 -15.80 6.99 14.73
N GLY A 173 -14.77 6.28 15.21
CA GLY A 173 -14.91 5.25 16.23
C GLY A 173 -15.91 4.14 15.85
N GLY A 174 -15.87 3.65 14.61
CA GLY A 174 -16.65 2.50 14.20
C GLY A 174 -18.15 2.70 14.03
N ARG A 175 -18.59 3.93 13.99
CA ARG A 175 -20.03 4.25 13.87
C ARG A 175 -20.44 4.41 12.41
N LYS A 176 -21.75 4.58 12.19
CA LYS A 176 -22.30 4.99 10.89
C LYS A 176 -21.60 6.27 10.41
N ILE A 177 -21.72 6.56 9.11
CA ILE A 177 -21.17 7.78 8.52
C ILE A 177 -21.54 8.98 9.40
N ASP A 178 -20.52 9.61 9.98
CA ASP A 178 -20.68 10.75 10.90
C ASP A 178 -20.88 12.04 10.12
N ARG A 179 -20.21 12.16 8.98
CA ARG A 179 -20.24 13.35 8.14
C ARG A 179 -20.07 13.06 6.66
N ARG A 180 -20.93 13.70 5.83
CA ARG A 180 -20.73 13.83 4.38
C ARG A 180 -20.47 15.28 4.03
N TYR A 181 -19.45 15.54 3.23
CA TYR A 181 -19.11 16.89 2.80
C TYR A 181 -19.93 17.26 1.57
N SER A 182 -20.56 18.46 1.59
CA SER A 182 -21.50 18.90 0.56
C SER A 182 -20.84 19.45 -0.70
N LYS A 183 -19.56 19.83 -0.63
CA LYS A 183 -18.82 20.34 -1.77
C LYS A 183 -18.06 19.21 -2.44
N PRO A 184 -18.30 18.94 -3.73
CA PRO A 184 -17.52 17.97 -4.47
C PRO A 184 -16.09 18.46 -4.71
N ILE A 185 -15.23 17.50 -4.97
CA ILE A 185 -13.88 17.69 -5.51
C ILE A 185 -13.98 17.39 -7.00
N GLU A 186 -13.57 18.34 -7.83
CA GLU A 186 -13.57 18.15 -9.27
C GLU A 186 -12.53 17.09 -9.67
N GLY A 187 -12.99 15.99 -10.22
CA GLY A 187 -12.18 14.85 -10.63
C GLY A 187 -12.34 13.60 -9.75
N HIS A 188 -11.56 12.60 -10.09
CA HIS A 188 -11.53 11.31 -9.41
C HIS A 188 -10.42 11.30 -8.34
N VAL A 189 -10.78 11.08 -7.08
CA VAL A 189 -9.82 10.85 -6.00
C VAL A 189 -9.27 9.43 -6.12
N ALA A 190 -7.99 9.32 -6.50
CA ALA A 190 -7.33 8.03 -6.69
C ALA A 190 -6.67 7.50 -5.40
N TYR A 191 -6.12 8.42 -4.58
CA TYR A 191 -5.46 8.09 -3.31
C TYR A 191 -5.82 9.12 -2.26
N LEU A 192 -5.88 8.67 -1.02
CA LEU A 192 -6.24 9.49 0.13
C LEU A 192 -5.39 9.08 1.35
N SER A 193 -4.87 10.08 2.07
CA SER A 193 -4.26 9.90 3.38
C SER A 193 -4.68 11.01 4.33
N LEU A 194 -4.51 10.77 5.63
CA LEU A 194 -4.77 11.79 6.65
C LEU A 194 -3.47 12.39 7.16
N ALA A 195 -3.53 13.67 7.51
CA ALA A 195 -2.46 14.32 8.27
C ALA A 195 -2.33 13.64 9.65
N PRO A 196 -1.16 13.68 10.31
CA PRO A 196 -0.95 13.05 11.60
C PRO A 196 -1.92 13.50 12.70
N ASP A 197 -2.42 14.75 12.61
CA ASP A 197 -3.43 15.29 13.53
C ASP A 197 -4.87 14.82 13.21
N GLY A 198 -5.07 14.15 12.08
CA GLY A 198 -6.37 13.68 11.61
C GLY A 198 -7.35 14.80 11.24
N GLU A 199 -6.90 16.06 11.07
CA GLU A 199 -7.77 17.20 10.78
C GLU A 199 -7.81 17.60 9.32
N GLN A 200 -6.84 17.12 8.55
CA GLN A 200 -6.73 17.36 7.12
C GLN A 200 -6.58 16.02 6.37
N ALA A 201 -7.18 15.98 5.18
CA ALA A 201 -6.98 14.90 4.22
C ALA A 201 -6.14 15.38 3.05
N LEU A 202 -5.23 14.54 2.59
CA LEU A 202 -4.41 14.73 1.41
C LEU A 202 -4.95 13.84 0.31
N LEU A 203 -5.27 14.43 -0.84
CA LEU A 203 -5.94 13.76 -1.93
C LEU A 203 -5.09 13.85 -3.20
N ALA A 204 -4.87 12.71 -3.83
CA ALA A 204 -4.36 12.66 -5.21
C ALA A 204 -5.56 12.55 -6.15
N VAL A 205 -5.77 13.59 -6.97
CA VAL A 205 -6.95 13.75 -7.81
C VAL A 205 -6.54 13.73 -9.27
N ARG A 206 -7.31 13.00 -10.09
CA ARG A 206 -7.25 13.05 -11.56
C ARG A 206 -8.39 13.95 -12.05
N PRO A 207 -8.09 15.11 -12.65
CA PRO A 207 -9.10 16.01 -13.18
C PRO A 207 -9.93 15.38 -14.30
N PRO A 208 -11.16 15.86 -14.53
CA PRO A 208 -11.98 15.38 -15.64
C PRO A 208 -11.35 15.70 -17.00
N GLY A 209 -11.41 14.74 -17.92
CA GLY A 209 -11.01 14.95 -19.32
C GLY A 209 -9.51 14.97 -19.58
N ASP A 210 -8.65 15.08 -18.56
CA ASP A 210 -7.20 15.09 -18.71
C ASP A 210 -6.56 13.96 -17.91
N ARG A 211 -6.08 12.95 -18.63
CA ARG A 211 -5.42 11.77 -18.02
C ARG A 211 -3.93 12.00 -17.74
N GLU A 212 -3.37 13.08 -18.26
CA GLU A 212 -1.96 13.41 -18.13
C GLU A 212 -1.68 14.36 -16.95
N VAL A 213 -2.73 14.77 -16.24
CA VAL A 213 -2.64 15.65 -15.09
C VAL A 213 -3.00 14.92 -13.81
N SER A 214 -2.19 15.13 -12.79
CA SER A 214 -2.49 14.76 -11.41
C SER A 214 -2.41 15.99 -10.52
N VAL A 215 -3.34 16.11 -9.58
CA VAL A 215 -3.43 17.26 -8.68
C VAL A 215 -3.42 16.77 -7.23
N LEU A 216 -2.60 17.40 -6.39
CA LEU A 216 -2.67 17.21 -4.95
C LEU A 216 -3.54 18.30 -4.32
N HIS A 217 -4.50 17.86 -3.52
CA HIS A 217 -5.35 18.73 -2.70
C HIS A 217 -5.15 18.43 -1.22
N VAL A 218 -5.19 19.49 -0.43
CA VAL A 218 -5.38 19.38 1.04
C VAL A 218 -6.81 19.80 1.33
N PHE A 219 -7.52 18.94 2.06
CA PHE A 219 -8.89 19.16 2.46
C PHE A 219 -8.99 19.29 3.98
N ASP A 220 -9.44 20.45 4.46
CA ASP A 220 -9.69 20.72 5.88
C ASP A 220 -11.01 20.06 6.29
N LEU A 221 -10.93 19.02 7.09
CA LEU A 221 -12.08 18.22 7.53
C LEU A 221 -13.01 18.96 8.49
N ARG A 222 -12.52 19.98 9.20
CA ARG A 222 -13.36 20.82 10.06
C ARG A 222 -14.20 21.80 9.24
N LYS A 223 -13.57 22.49 8.28
CA LYS A 223 -14.23 23.51 7.45
C LYS A 223 -14.99 22.91 6.28
N GLY A 224 -14.66 21.69 5.86
CA GLY A 224 -15.21 21.06 4.66
C GLY A 224 -14.80 21.79 3.39
N GLN A 225 -13.53 22.21 3.31
CA GLN A 225 -12.97 22.96 2.19
C GLN A 225 -11.64 22.38 1.75
N GLY A 226 -11.51 22.14 0.44
CA GLY A 226 -10.28 21.73 -0.20
C GLY A 226 -9.55 22.89 -0.87
N ARG A 227 -8.24 22.77 -0.98
CA ARG A 227 -7.39 23.64 -1.80
C ARG A 227 -6.39 22.81 -2.57
N GLU A 228 -6.14 23.16 -3.81
CA GLU A 228 -5.03 22.65 -4.60
C GLU A 228 -3.71 23.11 -3.98
N ILE A 229 -2.73 22.21 -3.87
CA ILE A 229 -1.39 22.53 -3.36
C ILE A 229 -0.33 22.41 -4.45
N THR A 230 -0.52 21.51 -5.40
CA THR A 230 0.34 21.41 -6.59
C THR A 230 -0.37 20.65 -7.70
N ARG A 231 0.02 20.95 -8.93
CA ARG A 231 -0.44 20.35 -10.16
C ARG A 231 0.74 19.78 -10.94
N LEU A 232 0.61 18.56 -11.40
CA LEU A 232 1.59 17.86 -12.20
C LEU A 232 1.04 17.72 -13.62
N GLU A 233 1.74 18.30 -14.58
CA GLU A 233 1.39 18.27 -15.99
C GLU A 233 2.37 17.38 -16.78
N GLY A 234 1.99 16.94 -17.97
CA GLY A 234 2.85 16.21 -18.89
C GLY A 234 3.05 14.74 -18.48
N ALA A 235 1.97 13.99 -18.38
CA ALA A 235 1.95 12.55 -18.07
C ALA A 235 2.60 12.16 -16.74
N ARG A 236 2.61 13.07 -15.75
CA ARG A 236 3.14 12.83 -14.42
C ARG A 236 2.05 12.30 -13.49
N GLU A 237 1.75 11.03 -13.63
CA GLU A 237 0.82 10.37 -12.72
C GLU A 237 1.44 10.25 -11.33
N ILE A 238 0.63 10.51 -10.28
CA ILE A 238 0.97 10.19 -8.90
C ILE A 238 0.74 8.70 -8.70
N LEU A 239 1.76 8.00 -8.23
CA LEU A 239 1.74 6.57 -7.93
C LEU A 239 1.63 6.35 -6.43
N GLY A 240 0.56 5.69 -5.99
CA GLY A 240 0.33 5.36 -4.58
C GLY A 240 -0.07 6.58 -3.72
N THR A 241 -0.20 6.31 -2.45
CA THR A 241 -0.73 7.25 -1.47
C THR A 241 0.30 8.32 -1.11
N PRO A 242 0.03 9.62 -1.30
CA PRO A 242 0.92 10.70 -0.88
C PRO A 242 1.01 10.75 0.65
N GLN A 243 2.14 11.17 1.18
CA GLN A 243 2.50 11.07 2.59
C GLN A 243 2.78 12.42 3.24
N TRP A 244 2.25 12.61 4.45
CA TRP A 244 2.60 13.73 5.32
C TRP A 244 3.85 13.42 6.13
N THR A 245 4.70 14.44 6.27
CA THR A 245 5.83 14.43 7.20
C THR A 245 5.93 15.79 7.90
N GLU A 246 6.70 15.87 8.97
CA GLU A 246 7.01 17.17 9.61
C GLU A 246 7.68 18.17 8.65
N GLN A 247 8.29 17.69 7.56
CA GLN A 247 9.04 18.50 6.60
C GLN A 247 8.25 18.83 5.32
N GLY A 248 6.98 18.43 5.23
CA GLY A 248 6.11 18.66 4.08
C GLY A 248 5.45 17.39 3.56
N ILE A 249 4.93 17.48 2.37
CA ILE A 249 4.18 16.41 1.72
C ILE A 249 5.07 15.75 0.67
N TYR A 250 5.18 14.43 0.73
CA TYR A 250 5.97 13.61 -0.17
C TYR A 250 5.07 12.69 -1.00
N PHE A 251 5.42 12.49 -2.25
CA PHE A 251 4.68 11.61 -3.16
C PHE A 251 5.60 11.06 -4.24
N VAL A 252 5.22 9.92 -4.80
CA VAL A 252 5.86 9.33 -5.96
C VAL A 252 5.16 9.84 -7.21
N ALA A 253 5.91 10.32 -8.18
CA ALA A 253 5.34 10.75 -9.46
C ALA A 253 6.26 10.40 -10.63
N GLY A 254 5.63 10.23 -11.81
CA GLY A 254 6.35 9.95 -13.05
C GLY A 254 7.28 11.09 -13.41
N LYS A 255 8.47 10.74 -13.90
CA LYS A 255 9.42 11.63 -14.55
C LYS A 255 9.29 11.40 -16.06
N GLN A 256 9.07 12.45 -16.81
CA GLN A 256 9.13 12.32 -18.27
C GLN A 256 10.56 11.97 -18.67
N SER A 257 10.77 10.75 -19.14
CA SER A 257 12.07 10.35 -19.69
C SER A 257 12.31 11.13 -20.97
N THR A 258 13.40 11.89 -21.03
CA THR A 258 13.85 12.59 -22.24
C THR A 258 14.65 11.68 -23.17
N THR A 259 14.97 10.47 -22.75
CA THR A 259 15.64 9.47 -23.56
C THR A 259 14.60 8.52 -24.17
N LEU A 260 14.30 8.76 -25.44
CA LEU A 260 13.62 7.81 -26.30
C LEU A 260 14.61 6.69 -26.63
N ASP A 261 14.68 5.68 -25.77
CA ASP A 261 15.21 4.40 -26.23
C ASP A 261 14.13 3.74 -27.08
N SER A 262 14.58 3.12 -28.19
CA SER A 262 13.76 2.63 -29.30
C SER A 262 12.71 1.56 -28.97
N ASP A 263 12.56 1.16 -27.70
CA ASP A 263 11.71 0.07 -27.22
C ASP A 263 10.48 0.53 -26.40
N GLY A 264 10.14 1.81 -26.45
CA GLY A 264 9.01 2.41 -25.69
C GLY A 264 9.51 3.13 -24.44
N ALA A 265 9.07 4.38 -24.26
CA ALA A 265 9.43 5.18 -23.09
C ALA A 265 8.91 4.52 -21.81
N GLU A 266 9.79 3.96 -21.00
CA GLU A 266 9.43 3.52 -19.64
C GLU A 266 9.24 4.77 -18.77
N THR A 267 8.09 4.90 -18.16
CA THR A 267 7.85 5.97 -17.19
C THR A 267 8.64 5.66 -15.93
N LEU A 268 9.67 6.45 -15.67
CA LEU A 268 10.43 6.36 -14.42
C LEU A 268 9.77 7.24 -13.37
N TYR A 269 9.57 6.70 -12.18
CA TYR A 269 8.99 7.39 -11.03
C TYR A 269 10.09 7.81 -10.07
N ASN A 270 9.94 9.01 -9.48
CA ASN A 270 10.84 9.50 -8.44
C ASN A 270 10.02 10.09 -7.29
N ILE A 271 10.68 10.47 -6.20
CA ILE A 271 10.05 11.03 -5.01
C ILE A 271 10.14 12.55 -5.09
N TYR A 272 8.99 13.19 -4.98
CA TYR A 272 8.87 14.63 -4.94
C TYR A 272 8.36 15.11 -3.59
N ARG A 273 8.69 16.34 -3.26
CA ARG A 273 8.25 17.05 -2.08
C ARG A 273 7.56 18.34 -2.49
N VAL A 274 6.52 18.69 -1.76
CA VAL A 274 5.88 20.02 -1.81
C VAL A 274 5.66 20.52 -0.37
N PRO A 275 5.88 21.83 -0.10
CA PRO A 275 5.51 22.39 1.18
C PRO A 275 4.01 22.26 1.44
N GLU A 276 3.59 22.17 2.68
CA GLU A 276 2.16 22.08 3.04
C GLU A 276 1.35 23.28 2.49
N LYS A 277 1.96 24.45 2.43
CA LYS A 277 1.34 25.67 1.86
C LYS A 277 1.10 25.60 0.35
N GLY A 278 1.69 24.60 -0.32
CA GLY A 278 1.67 24.44 -1.75
C GLY A 278 2.87 25.08 -2.44
N GLY A 279 2.97 24.84 -3.74
CA GLY A 279 4.04 25.34 -4.60
C GLY A 279 4.47 24.32 -5.65
N PRO A 280 5.51 24.63 -6.43
CA PRO A 280 6.06 23.69 -7.39
C PRO A 280 6.66 22.47 -6.66
N PRO A 281 6.49 21.25 -7.18
CA PRO A 281 7.10 20.07 -6.61
C PRO A 281 8.62 20.08 -6.87
N GLU A 282 9.38 19.74 -5.86
CA GLU A 282 10.83 19.60 -5.92
C GLU A 282 11.21 18.13 -5.71
N LEU A 283 12.34 17.71 -6.30
CA LEU A 283 12.89 16.39 -5.98
C LEU A 283 13.16 16.29 -4.47
N ALA A 284 12.79 15.18 -3.86
CA ALA A 284 12.94 14.99 -2.43
C ALA A 284 14.42 15.13 -2.01
N PRO A 285 14.73 16.00 -1.03
CA PRO A 285 16.11 16.20 -0.58
C PRO A 285 16.73 14.89 -0.08
N GLY A 286 17.92 14.57 -0.55
CA GLY A 286 18.63 13.32 -0.24
C GLY A 286 18.35 12.18 -1.22
N VAL A 287 17.40 12.34 -2.14
CA VAL A 287 17.11 11.38 -3.22
C VAL A 287 17.81 11.85 -4.50
N GLY A 288 18.51 10.93 -5.17
CA GLY A 288 19.19 11.22 -6.44
C GLY A 288 18.21 11.32 -7.63
N GLU A 289 18.61 12.02 -8.68
CA GLU A 289 17.80 12.13 -9.91
C GLU A 289 17.58 10.78 -10.60
N ASP A 290 18.54 9.87 -10.50
CA ASP A 290 18.48 8.52 -11.11
C ASP A 290 17.68 7.54 -10.27
N PHE A 291 17.28 7.92 -9.05
CA PHE A 291 16.48 7.06 -8.19
C PHE A 291 15.13 6.72 -8.81
N VAL A 292 14.73 5.45 -8.73
CA VAL A 292 13.43 4.97 -9.19
C VAL A 292 12.64 4.48 -7.99
N ALA A 293 11.60 5.22 -7.64
CA ALA A 293 10.70 4.90 -6.54
C ALA A 293 9.50 4.06 -7.02
N ALA A 294 9.07 3.13 -6.19
CA ALA A 294 7.85 2.35 -6.41
C ALA A 294 6.78 2.63 -5.34
N SER A 295 7.19 2.77 -4.09
CA SER A 295 6.27 3.00 -2.96
C SER A 295 6.94 3.82 -1.86
N ILE A 296 6.16 4.62 -1.15
CA ILE A 296 6.60 5.37 0.03
C ILE A 296 5.57 5.29 1.15
N ARG A 297 6.04 5.29 2.40
CA ARG A 297 5.19 5.42 3.60
C ARG A 297 5.90 6.27 4.65
N ALA A 298 5.18 7.22 5.22
CA ALA A 298 5.67 7.98 6.37
C ALA A 298 5.65 7.11 7.64
N SER A 299 6.68 7.24 8.47
CA SER A 299 6.66 6.66 9.80
C SER A 299 5.55 7.27 10.66
N PRO A 300 5.05 6.56 11.68
CA PRO A 300 3.96 7.06 12.53
C PRO A 300 4.24 8.41 13.19
N ASP A 301 5.52 8.72 13.46
CA ASP A 301 5.96 10.03 13.98
C ASP A 301 6.16 11.11 12.90
N GLY A 302 5.94 10.79 11.61
CA GLY A 302 6.10 11.72 10.49
C GLY A 302 7.54 12.17 10.20
N ARG A 303 8.56 11.56 10.83
CA ARG A 303 9.96 12.00 10.71
C ARG A 303 10.76 11.26 9.67
N ARG A 304 10.32 10.09 9.25
CA ARG A 304 11.00 9.25 8.27
C ARG A 304 10.04 8.77 7.19
N LEU A 305 10.60 8.42 6.03
CA LEU A 305 9.89 7.75 4.96
C LEU A 305 10.56 6.41 4.68
N ALA A 306 9.81 5.32 4.74
CA ALA A 306 10.22 4.06 4.13
C ALA A 306 9.94 4.13 2.63
N ILE A 307 10.84 3.59 1.84
CA ILE A 307 10.81 3.68 0.39
C ILE A 307 11.18 2.32 -0.19
N ILE A 308 10.32 1.76 -1.05
CA ILE A 308 10.71 0.69 -1.95
C ILE A 308 11.15 1.32 -3.27
N GLY A 309 12.36 0.99 -3.73
CA GLY A 309 12.89 1.57 -4.95
C GLY A 309 14.24 1.02 -5.35
N ARG A 310 14.86 1.69 -6.32
CA ARG A 310 16.17 1.37 -6.89
C ARG A 310 17.02 2.63 -6.94
N LEU A 311 18.33 2.54 -6.65
CA LEU A 311 19.24 3.70 -6.74
C LEU A 311 19.37 4.24 -8.18
N ASN A 312 19.17 3.38 -9.15
CA ASN A 312 19.08 3.69 -10.58
C ASN A 312 18.30 2.56 -11.30
N PRO A 313 17.88 2.73 -12.56
CA PRO A 313 17.08 1.73 -13.29
C PRO A 313 17.70 0.32 -13.39
N LYS A 314 19.01 0.20 -13.25
CA LYS A 314 19.74 -1.08 -13.34
C LYS A 314 20.02 -1.74 -11.99
N SER A 315 19.81 -1.02 -10.87
CA SER A 315 20.03 -1.55 -9.53
C SER A 315 18.89 -2.48 -9.11
N PRO A 316 19.13 -3.43 -8.20
CA PRO A 316 18.06 -4.21 -7.59
C PRO A 316 17.14 -3.32 -6.75
N THR A 317 15.90 -3.77 -6.60
CA THR A 317 14.93 -3.12 -5.73
C THR A 317 15.28 -3.39 -4.27
N ASN A 318 15.30 -2.33 -3.47
CA ASN A 318 15.64 -2.37 -2.05
C ASN A 318 14.66 -1.54 -1.21
N LEU A 319 14.68 -1.79 0.10
CA LEU A 319 14.08 -0.92 1.10
C LEU A 319 15.08 0.14 1.53
N TYR A 320 14.65 1.37 1.51
CA TYR A 320 15.39 2.54 1.98
C TYR A 320 14.61 3.26 3.07
N VAL A 321 15.32 4.00 3.91
CA VAL A 321 14.72 4.97 4.84
C VAL A 321 15.32 6.35 4.55
N LEU A 322 14.46 7.30 4.22
CA LEU A 322 14.81 8.70 4.09
C LEU A 322 14.51 9.42 5.41
N ASN A 323 15.52 10.13 5.94
CA ASN A 323 15.31 11.14 6.96
C ASN A 323 15.21 12.51 6.27
N PRO A 324 14.02 13.10 6.15
CA PRO A 324 13.85 14.35 5.41
C PRO A 324 14.58 15.54 6.03
N LEU A 325 14.69 15.59 7.36
CA LEU A 325 15.40 16.66 8.10
C LEU A 325 16.91 16.60 7.85
N ALA A 326 17.48 15.42 7.97
CA ALA A 326 18.90 15.19 7.72
C ALA A 326 19.25 15.14 6.22
N LYS A 327 18.25 15.06 5.35
CA LYS A 327 18.40 14.86 3.89
C LYS A 327 19.23 13.61 3.57
N ALA A 328 19.06 12.58 4.35
CA ALA A 328 19.85 11.35 4.29
C ALA A 328 18.99 10.16 3.90
N LEU A 329 19.39 9.48 2.83
CA LEU A 329 18.80 8.23 2.37
C LEU A 329 19.71 7.08 2.83
N THR A 330 19.15 6.19 3.65
CA THR A 330 19.86 5.02 4.17
C THR A 330 19.32 3.76 3.49
N THR A 331 20.21 2.91 2.99
CA THR A 331 19.85 1.59 2.46
C THR A 331 19.63 0.65 3.64
N VAL A 332 18.47 0.01 3.70
CA VAL A 332 18.10 -0.95 4.75
C VAL A 332 18.37 -2.38 4.31
N THR A 333 18.03 -2.71 3.05
CA THR A 333 18.27 -4.03 2.47
C THR A 333 19.31 -3.95 1.36
N THR A 334 20.01 -5.04 1.12
CA THR A 334 21.02 -5.13 0.04
C THR A 334 20.67 -6.20 -0.98
N ASN A 335 19.43 -6.53 -1.14
CA ASN A 335 18.87 -7.63 -1.94
C ASN A 335 19.77 -8.17 -3.05
N GLU A 336 20.54 -9.19 -2.71
CA GLU A 336 21.28 -10.00 -3.68
C GLU A 336 20.47 -11.24 -4.08
N ASP A 337 19.75 -11.80 -3.10
CA ASP A 337 19.02 -13.07 -3.21
C ASP A 337 17.48 -12.92 -3.01
N MET A 338 16.99 -11.71 -2.89
CA MET A 338 15.58 -11.43 -2.68
C MET A 338 15.06 -10.37 -3.66
N GLU A 339 13.83 -10.53 -4.11
CA GLU A 339 13.10 -9.55 -4.89
C GLU A 339 11.98 -8.95 -4.04
N ILE A 340 12.06 -7.64 -3.74
CA ILE A 340 10.97 -6.92 -3.08
C ILE A 340 9.92 -6.53 -4.12
N LYS A 341 8.66 -6.80 -3.81
CA LYS A 341 7.52 -6.42 -4.64
C LYS A 341 7.36 -4.90 -4.70
N THR A 342 7.04 -4.38 -5.88
CA THR A 342 7.03 -2.94 -6.19
C THR A 342 5.63 -2.34 -6.34
N GLY A 343 4.63 -2.90 -5.67
CA GLY A 343 3.29 -2.31 -5.64
C GLY A 343 3.26 -0.99 -4.86
N PRO A 344 2.35 -0.05 -5.20
CA PRO A 344 2.31 1.28 -4.57
C PRO A 344 2.01 1.26 -3.08
N ASP A 345 1.37 0.21 -2.57
CA ASP A 345 0.98 0.06 -1.15
C ASP A 345 1.52 -1.24 -0.54
N ASP A 346 2.66 -1.78 -1.06
CA ASP A 346 3.26 -3.03 -0.60
C ASP A 346 4.23 -2.86 0.58
N LEU A 347 4.10 -1.78 1.34
CA LEU A 347 4.90 -1.54 2.54
C LEU A 347 4.08 -0.87 3.66
N ALA A 348 4.41 -1.20 4.92
CA ALA A 348 3.77 -0.59 6.08
C ALA A 348 4.74 -0.47 7.25
N TRP A 349 4.71 0.66 7.97
CA TRP A 349 5.43 0.85 9.22
C TRP A 349 4.71 0.17 10.38
N SER A 350 5.48 -0.45 11.27
CA SER A 350 4.94 -0.82 12.58
C SER A 350 4.54 0.43 13.36
N PRO A 351 3.52 0.38 14.24
CA PRO A 351 3.05 1.56 15.01
C PRO A 351 4.15 2.20 15.85
N GLY A 352 5.10 1.42 16.34
CA GLY A 352 6.27 1.92 17.07
C GLY A 352 7.37 2.52 16.19
N GLY A 353 7.23 2.48 14.87
CA GLY A 353 8.22 3.01 13.92
C GLY A 353 9.57 2.30 13.93
N LYS A 354 9.66 1.08 14.47
CA LYS A 354 10.93 0.32 14.61
C LYS A 354 11.17 -0.67 13.50
N SER A 355 10.12 -1.07 12.78
CA SER A 355 10.19 -2.01 11.68
C SER A 355 9.27 -1.62 10.54
N VAL A 356 9.53 -2.18 9.37
CA VAL A 356 8.72 -2.04 8.16
C VAL A 356 8.34 -3.43 7.67
N ALA A 357 7.07 -3.63 7.37
CA ALA A 357 6.61 -4.80 6.66
C ALA A 357 6.73 -4.59 5.16
N VAL A 358 7.27 -5.56 4.46
CA VAL A 358 7.40 -5.60 3.00
C VAL A 358 6.99 -6.97 2.47
N ILE A 359 6.72 -7.02 1.18
CA ILE A 359 6.44 -8.26 0.48
C ILE A 359 7.62 -8.59 -0.41
N ALA A 360 8.21 -9.77 -0.23
CA ALA A 360 9.37 -10.21 -0.97
C ALA A 360 9.35 -11.72 -1.26
N ARG A 361 10.16 -12.13 -2.23
CA ARG A 361 10.43 -13.55 -2.52
C ARG A 361 11.91 -13.76 -2.77
N GLY A 362 12.39 -15.01 -2.63
CA GLY A 362 13.74 -15.37 -3.07
C GLY A 362 13.90 -15.16 -4.56
N THR A 363 15.06 -14.69 -4.98
CA THR A 363 15.40 -14.62 -6.40
C THR A 363 15.47 -16.05 -6.95
N PRO A 364 14.79 -16.37 -8.07
CA PRO A 364 14.87 -17.69 -8.69
C PRO A 364 16.34 -18.01 -9.01
N SER A 365 16.84 -19.10 -8.41
CA SER A 365 18.20 -19.57 -8.74
C SER A 365 18.25 -20.06 -10.16
N THR A 366 19.23 -19.59 -10.94
CA THR A 366 19.53 -20.09 -12.28
C THR A 366 20.35 -21.39 -12.24
N GLU A 367 20.80 -21.83 -11.06
CA GLU A 367 21.52 -23.07 -10.89
C GLU A 367 20.59 -24.26 -10.63
N PRO A 368 20.88 -25.46 -11.22
CA PRO A 368 20.09 -26.64 -10.95
C PRO A 368 20.23 -27.05 -9.47
N GLU A 369 19.11 -27.10 -8.81
CA GLU A 369 18.82 -27.34 -7.40
C GLU A 369 19.82 -28.24 -6.66
N VAL A 370 20.63 -27.63 -5.82
CA VAL A 370 21.01 -28.27 -4.57
C VAL A 370 19.72 -28.36 -3.74
N ARG A 371 19.34 -29.57 -3.31
CA ARG A 371 18.10 -29.89 -2.59
C ARG A 371 17.85 -28.91 -1.45
N ALA A 372 17.14 -27.80 -1.76
CA ALA A 372 16.67 -26.88 -0.74
C ALA A 372 15.61 -27.60 0.13
N GLU A 373 15.67 -27.42 1.43
CA GLU A 373 14.64 -27.89 2.35
C GLU A 373 13.26 -27.38 1.90
N PRO A 374 12.17 -28.13 2.06
CA PRO A 374 10.83 -27.71 1.61
C PRO A 374 10.41 -26.32 2.10
N ALA A 375 10.81 -25.94 3.31
CA ALA A 375 10.54 -24.62 3.88
C ALA A 375 11.24 -23.48 3.12
N ASP A 376 12.46 -23.72 2.63
CA ASP A 376 13.22 -22.73 1.85
C ASP A 376 12.57 -22.50 0.46
N ARG A 377 11.96 -23.52 -0.13
CA ARG A 377 11.22 -23.38 -1.39
C ARG A 377 10.00 -22.49 -1.24
N LEU A 378 9.25 -22.62 -0.14
CA LEU A 378 8.09 -21.76 0.11
C LEU A 378 8.44 -20.29 0.25
N LEU A 379 9.64 -19.96 0.71
CA LEU A 379 10.12 -18.58 0.80
C LEU A 379 10.71 -18.06 -0.52
N ARG A 380 11.23 -18.93 -1.37
CA ARG A 380 11.86 -18.55 -2.65
C ARG A 380 10.86 -18.47 -3.79
N ASP A 381 9.91 -19.40 -3.86
CA ASP A 381 9.02 -19.51 -5.02
C ASP A 381 7.83 -18.56 -4.94
N PHE A 382 7.52 -18.02 -3.74
CA PHE A 382 6.35 -17.18 -3.52
C PHE A 382 6.70 -15.87 -2.83
N TYR A 383 5.97 -14.81 -3.16
CA TYR A 383 6.01 -13.58 -2.40
C TYR A 383 5.45 -13.81 -1.00
N ASN A 384 6.21 -13.44 0.00
CA ASN A 384 5.86 -13.57 1.41
C ASN A 384 5.98 -12.22 2.12
N LEU A 385 5.27 -12.10 3.24
CA LEU A 385 5.34 -10.94 4.10
C LEU A 385 6.54 -11.07 5.03
N TYR A 386 7.35 -10.02 5.11
CA TYR A 386 8.51 -9.90 5.99
C TYR A 386 8.42 -8.67 6.87
N GLU A 387 8.84 -8.79 8.10
CA GLU A 387 9.14 -7.68 8.99
C GLU A 387 10.65 -7.41 8.98
N ILE A 388 11.01 -6.16 8.70
CA ILE A 388 12.41 -5.73 8.60
C ILE A 388 12.66 -4.63 9.64
N PRO A 389 13.56 -4.84 10.62
CA PRO A 389 13.98 -3.82 11.57
C PRO A 389 14.68 -2.67 10.84
N VAL A 390 14.31 -1.43 11.16
CA VAL A 390 14.90 -0.21 10.56
C VAL A 390 15.59 0.69 11.60
N GLY A 391 15.75 0.19 12.81
CA GLY A 391 16.34 0.93 13.92
C GLY A 391 15.40 1.97 14.55
N SER A 392 15.79 2.44 15.74
CA SER A 392 15.06 3.53 16.40
C SER A 392 15.38 4.88 15.76
N PRO A 393 14.43 5.86 15.79
CA PRO A 393 14.72 7.24 15.40
C PRO A 393 15.92 7.84 16.14
N GLU A 394 16.18 7.36 17.35
CA GLU A 394 17.29 7.82 18.20
C GLU A 394 18.65 7.29 17.74
N ASP A 395 18.69 6.20 16.98
CA ASP A 395 19.91 5.57 16.46
C ASP A 395 20.41 6.24 15.16
N THR A 396 19.66 7.18 14.60
CA THR A 396 20.05 7.90 13.40
C THR A 396 20.92 9.08 13.79
N PRO A 397 22.18 9.21 13.30
CA PRO A 397 23.06 10.34 13.60
C PRO A 397 22.33 11.66 13.24
N ARG A 398 22.38 12.61 14.17
CA ARG A 398 21.84 13.97 13.99
C ARG A 398 22.68 14.78 13.02
#